data_259e9d3abf5dea891842607fc131d597
#
_entry.id   259e9d3abf5dea891842607fc131d597
#
_cell.length_a   1.000
_cell.length_b   1.000
_cell.length_c   1.000
_cell.angle_alpha   90.00
_cell.angle_beta   90.00
_cell.angle_gamma   90.00
#
_symmetry.space_group_name_H-M   'P 1'
#
loop_
_entity.id
_entity.type
_entity.pdbx_description
1 polymer ?
#
loop_
_entity_poly.entity_id
_entity_poly.type
_entity_poly.pdbx_seq_one_letter_code
_entity_poly.pdbx_strand_id
1 'polypeptide(L)'
;MVDVIMREYYGEQLNELHEKLIAMGKACEESIKKSYEALKKKDTGLAREIMDGSIEISHMERDIESKCMKLLLLQQPVAGDLRNVSAALKIITDLERIGINAGDIAEIIETVDFDFNENNIPLRDMAEETIQMITDSMTAFVDEDIKLARNTIKRDDKVDSLFLKVREGLCSGKM
;
A
#
# COMPACT_ATOMS: atom_id res chain seq x y z
N MET A 1 -2.32 33.21 -22.70
CA MET A 1 -1.03 32.55 -22.95
C MET A 1 -0.39 32.09 -21.63
N VAL A 2 -0.21 32.92 -20.62
CA VAL A 2 0.35 32.57 -19.30
C VAL A 2 -0.51 31.52 -18.59
N ASP A 3 -1.84 31.67 -18.57
CA ASP A 3 -2.73 30.71 -17.88
C ASP A 3 -2.74 29.30 -18.51
N VAL A 4 -2.52 29.19 -19.82
CA VAL A 4 -2.42 27.89 -20.52
C VAL A 4 -1.13 27.18 -20.12
N ILE A 5 -0.01 27.88 -20.13
CA ILE A 5 1.29 27.33 -19.74
C ILE A 5 1.30 26.90 -18.27
N MET A 6 0.68 27.70 -17.39
CA MET A 6 0.54 27.38 -15.98
C MET A 6 -0.29 26.11 -15.77
N ARG A 7 -1.36 25.92 -16.55
CA ARG A 7 -2.22 24.75 -16.44
C ARG A 7 -1.57 23.49 -16.99
N GLU A 8 -0.80 23.58 -18.08
CA GLU A 8 0.01 22.48 -18.61
C GLU A 8 1.04 22.04 -17.57
N TYR A 9 1.77 22.99 -17.00
CA TYR A 9 2.76 22.71 -15.94
C TYR A 9 2.11 22.02 -14.72
N TYR A 10 0.91 22.46 -14.30
CA TYR A 10 0.20 21.83 -13.20
C TYR A 10 -0.21 20.39 -13.54
N GLY A 11 -0.66 20.13 -14.76
CA GLY A 11 -0.98 18.80 -15.25
C GLY A 11 0.24 17.85 -15.20
N GLU A 12 1.41 18.34 -15.62
CA GLU A 12 2.66 17.57 -15.52
C GLU A 12 3.01 17.23 -14.06
N GLN A 13 2.85 18.21 -13.15
CA GLN A 13 3.12 18.01 -11.73
C GLN A 13 2.15 17.03 -11.07
N LEU A 14 0.90 17.01 -11.52
CA LEU A 14 -0.12 16.05 -11.05
C LEU A 14 0.17 14.64 -11.56
N ASN A 15 0.60 14.51 -12.83
CA ASN A 15 1.02 13.21 -13.38
C ASN A 15 2.23 12.65 -12.61
N GLU A 16 3.22 13.48 -12.29
CA GLU A 16 4.37 13.06 -11.48
C GLU A 16 3.93 12.62 -10.06
N LEU A 17 2.92 13.28 -9.47
CA LEU A 17 2.33 12.86 -8.20
C LEU A 17 1.70 11.46 -8.33
N HIS A 18 0.94 11.21 -9.40
CA HIS A 18 0.33 9.90 -9.66
C HIS A 18 1.39 8.80 -9.85
N GLU A 19 2.46 9.07 -10.60
CA GLU A 19 3.57 8.12 -10.77
C GLU A 19 4.23 7.75 -9.44
N LYS A 20 4.46 8.73 -8.56
CA LYS A 20 5.03 8.50 -7.24
C LYS A 20 4.08 7.67 -6.35
N LEU A 21 2.78 7.93 -6.40
CA LEU A 21 1.78 7.15 -5.67
C LEU A 21 1.74 5.69 -6.14
N ILE A 22 1.75 5.47 -7.46
CA ILE A 22 1.81 4.12 -8.03
C ILE A 22 3.09 3.39 -7.59
N ALA A 23 4.22 4.08 -7.60
CA ALA A 23 5.50 3.51 -7.16
C ALA A 23 5.45 3.10 -5.67
N MET A 24 4.87 3.93 -4.80
CA MET A 24 4.68 3.63 -3.38
C MET A 24 3.72 2.45 -3.17
N GLY A 25 2.61 2.39 -3.92
CA GLY A 25 1.69 1.25 -3.92
C GLY A 25 2.40 -0.06 -4.27
N LYS A 26 3.21 -0.07 -5.33
CA LYS A 26 4.02 -1.23 -5.74
C LYS A 26 5.04 -1.65 -4.68
N ALA A 27 5.65 -0.71 -3.98
CA ALA A 27 6.56 -1.02 -2.87
C ALA A 27 5.81 -1.72 -1.73
N CYS A 28 4.59 -1.29 -1.40
CA CYS A 28 3.73 -1.97 -0.42
C CYS A 28 3.32 -3.38 -0.87
N GLU A 29 2.91 -3.55 -2.13
CA GLU A 29 2.58 -4.86 -2.71
C GLU A 29 3.76 -5.83 -2.59
N GLU A 30 4.96 -5.39 -2.94
CA GLU A 30 6.18 -6.20 -2.86
C GLU A 30 6.53 -6.53 -1.40
N SER A 31 6.35 -5.60 -0.46
CA SER A 31 6.57 -5.83 0.97
C SER A 31 5.63 -6.90 1.53
N ILE A 32 4.34 -6.87 1.17
CA ILE A 32 3.37 -7.90 1.59
C ILE A 32 3.76 -9.26 1.03
N LYS A 33 4.10 -9.32 -0.27
CA LYS A 33 4.52 -10.55 -0.93
C LYS A 33 5.77 -11.14 -0.29
N LYS A 34 6.79 -10.33 -0.06
CA LYS A 34 8.03 -10.74 0.61
C LYS A 34 7.77 -11.19 2.04
N SER A 35 6.87 -10.53 2.78
CA SER A 35 6.52 -10.92 4.16
C SER A 35 5.92 -12.32 4.21
N TYR A 36 5.02 -12.65 3.28
CA TYR A 36 4.49 -14.01 3.17
C TYR A 36 5.58 -15.05 2.83
N GLU A 37 6.46 -14.74 1.87
CA GLU A 37 7.56 -15.64 1.48
C GLU A 37 8.59 -15.83 2.60
N ALA A 38 8.94 -14.74 3.31
CA ALA A 38 9.85 -14.79 4.45
C ALA A 38 9.28 -15.65 5.59
N LEU A 39 7.99 -15.46 5.89
CA LEU A 39 7.29 -16.27 6.90
C LEU A 39 7.29 -17.75 6.53
N LYS A 40 6.95 -18.07 5.27
CA LYS A 40 6.89 -19.43 4.76
C LYS A 40 8.23 -20.17 4.81
N LYS A 41 9.32 -19.47 4.49
CA LYS A 41 10.68 -20.04 4.39
C LYS A 41 11.51 -19.85 5.65
N LYS A 42 11.01 -19.11 6.63
CA LYS A 42 11.80 -18.62 7.79
C LYS A 42 13.06 -17.87 7.34
N ASP A 43 12.92 -17.06 6.29
CA ASP A 43 14.04 -16.36 5.66
C ASP A 43 14.31 -15.02 6.35
N THR A 44 15.25 -15.03 7.30
CA THR A 44 15.67 -13.84 8.05
C THR A 44 16.41 -12.82 7.17
N GLY A 45 17.05 -13.26 6.08
CA GLY A 45 17.66 -12.35 5.11
C GLY A 45 16.62 -11.53 4.39
N LEU A 46 15.55 -12.19 3.90
CA LEU A 46 14.42 -11.53 3.28
C LEU A 46 13.65 -10.63 4.28
N ALA A 47 13.57 -11.04 5.55
CA ALA A 47 12.97 -10.22 6.60
C ALA A 47 13.71 -8.89 6.78
N ARG A 48 15.04 -8.88 6.76
CA ARG A 48 15.84 -7.63 6.80
C ARG A 48 15.60 -6.73 5.59
N GLU A 49 15.51 -7.30 4.40
CA GLU A 49 15.15 -6.52 3.20
C GLU A 49 13.78 -5.84 3.33
N ILE A 50 12.81 -6.50 3.98
CA ILE A 50 11.48 -5.93 4.21
C ILE A 50 11.56 -4.78 5.22
N MET A 51 12.34 -4.91 6.29
CA MET A 51 12.53 -3.83 7.25
C MET A 51 13.20 -2.61 6.61
N ASP A 52 14.23 -2.80 5.78
CA ASP A 52 14.83 -1.72 5.01
C ASP A 52 13.81 -1.08 4.04
N GLY A 53 13.00 -1.92 3.37
CA GLY A 53 11.93 -1.47 2.47
C GLY A 53 10.85 -0.66 3.18
N SER A 54 10.54 -0.94 4.44
CA SER A 54 9.58 -0.16 5.23
C SER A 54 10.07 1.27 5.49
N ILE A 55 11.37 1.43 5.71
CA ILE A 55 12.02 2.75 5.85
C ILE A 55 11.94 3.52 4.54
N GLU A 56 12.17 2.85 3.41
CA GLU A 56 12.06 3.45 2.07
C GLU A 56 10.62 3.93 1.78
N ILE A 57 9.61 3.13 2.15
CA ILE A 57 8.20 3.53 2.02
C ILE A 57 7.91 4.79 2.83
N SER A 58 8.43 4.92 4.05
CA SER A 58 8.31 6.14 4.86
C SER A 58 9.07 7.35 4.25
N HIS A 59 10.14 7.12 3.51
CA HIS A 59 10.80 8.17 2.73
C HIS A 59 9.94 8.60 1.53
N MET A 60 9.31 7.64 0.82
CA MET A 60 8.41 7.94 -0.29
C MET A 60 7.19 8.73 0.18
N GLU A 61 6.64 8.42 1.34
CA GLU A 61 5.52 9.16 1.96
C GLU A 61 5.90 10.64 2.11
N ARG A 62 7.02 10.96 2.75
CA ARG A 62 7.49 12.34 2.97
C ARG A 62 7.75 13.10 1.67
N ASP A 63 8.31 12.42 0.67
CA ASP A 63 8.56 13.01 -0.65
C ASP A 63 7.25 13.37 -1.35
N ILE A 64 6.24 12.48 -1.29
CA ILE A 64 4.93 12.72 -1.87
C ILE A 64 4.17 13.81 -1.10
N GLU A 65 4.23 13.79 0.23
CA GLU A 65 3.67 14.87 1.06
C GLU A 65 4.23 16.24 0.68
N SER A 66 5.57 16.33 0.60
CA SER A 66 6.26 17.57 0.18
C SER A 66 5.80 18.03 -1.21
N LYS A 67 5.59 17.09 -2.15
CA LYS A 67 5.07 17.42 -3.48
C LYS A 67 3.63 17.91 -3.43
N CYS A 68 2.76 17.26 -2.65
CA CYS A 68 1.40 17.71 -2.42
C CYS A 68 1.35 19.14 -1.87
N MET A 69 2.18 19.42 -0.87
CA MET A 69 2.26 20.77 -0.28
C MET A 69 2.72 21.80 -1.30
N LYS A 70 3.69 21.49 -2.16
CA LYS A 70 4.12 22.38 -3.26
C LYS A 70 2.99 22.65 -4.25
N LEU A 71 2.23 21.62 -4.64
CA LEU A 71 1.08 21.76 -5.52
C LEU A 71 0.01 22.69 -4.95
N LEU A 72 -0.24 22.61 -3.63
CA LEU A 72 -1.19 23.48 -2.95
C LEU A 72 -0.71 24.95 -2.84
N LEU A 73 0.61 25.16 -2.71
CA LEU A 73 1.20 26.50 -2.51
C LEU A 73 1.45 27.26 -3.83
N LEU A 74 1.84 26.53 -4.89
CA LEU A 74 2.34 27.15 -6.12
C LEU A 74 1.24 27.66 -7.07
N GLN A 75 0.00 27.20 -6.91
CA GLN A 75 -1.09 27.57 -7.82
C GLN A 75 -2.40 27.67 -7.04
N GLN A 76 -3.31 28.50 -7.53
CA GLN A 76 -4.69 28.48 -7.06
C GLN A 76 -5.37 27.23 -7.64
N PRO A 77 -5.33 26.06 -6.94
CA PRO A 77 -5.87 24.82 -7.48
C PRO A 77 -7.38 24.97 -7.65
N VAL A 78 -7.91 24.55 -8.80
CA VAL A 78 -9.35 24.45 -8.96
C VAL A 78 -9.89 23.32 -8.07
N ALA A 79 -11.20 23.34 -7.79
CA ALA A 79 -11.81 22.43 -6.80
C ALA A 79 -11.55 20.93 -7.06
N GLY A 80 -11.36 20.52 -8.33
CA GLY A 80 -10.98 19.15 -8.71
C GLY A 80 -9.56 18.80 -8.27
N ASP A 81 -8.61 19.68 -8.56
CA ASP A 81 -7.21 19.49 -8.23
C ASP A 81 -6.98 19.40 -6.71
N LEU A 82 -7.68 20.25 -5.96
CA LEU A 82 -7.64 20.25 -4.50
C LEU A 82 -8.12 18.91 -3.92
N ARG A 83 -9.16 18.31 -4.52
CA ARG A 83 -9.66 16.99 -4.10
C ARG A 83 -8.64 15.89 -4.38
N ASN A 84 -7.99 15.91 -5.56
CA ASN A 84 -6.96 14.93 -5.92
C ASN A 84 -5.78 15.02 -4.97
N VAL A 85 -5.25 16.20 -4.69
CA VAL A 85 -4.12 16.36 -3.75
C VAL A 85 -4.53 15.99 -2.32
N SER A 86 -5.73 16.35 -1.86
CA SER A 86 -6.23 15.95 -0.54
C SER A 86 -6.43 14.45 -0.40
N ALA A 87 -6.89 13.77 -1.46
CA ALA A 87 -7.01 12.32 -1.47
C ALA A 87 -5.64 11.65 -1.46
N ALA A 88 -4.68 12.17 -2.25
CA ALA A 88 -3.30 11.69 -2.27
C ALA A 88 -2.66 11.71 -0.88
N LEU A 89 -2.83 12.80 -0.11
CA LEU A 89 -2.34 12.92 1.27
C LEU A 89 -2.90 11.86 2.22
N LYS A 90 -4.13 11.42 2.02
CA LYS A 90 -4.72 10.31 2.80
C LYS A 90 -4.16 8.96 2.37
N ILE A 91 -4.05 8.75 1.06
CA ILE A 91 -3.56 7.50 0.49
C ILE A 91 -2.13 7.20 0.97
N ILE A 92 -1.22 8.20 0.95
CA ILE A 92 0.17 7.98 1.37
C ILE A 92 0.27 7.58 2.84
N THR A 93 -0.54 8.15 3.71
CA THR A 93 -0.58 7.78 5.13
C THR A 93 -1.02 6.32 5.32
N ASP A 94 -2.01 5.86 4.54
CA ASP A 94 -2.45 4.47 4.62
C ASP A 94 -1.42 3.51 4.00
N LEU A 95 -0.77 3.88 2.90
CA LEU A 95 0.32 3.10 2.30
C LEU A 95 1.55 3.01 3.24
N GLU A 96 1.92 4.10 3.91
CA GLU A 96 2.99 4.08 4.91
C GLU A 96 2.68 3.08 6.03
N ARG A 97 1.45 3.08 6.55
CA ARG A 97 1.03 2.11 7.57
C ARG A 97 1.14 0.66 7.09
N ILE A 98 0.83 0.41 5.82
CA ILE A 98 1.02 -0.92 5.23
C ILE A 98 2.50 -1.30 5.23
N GLY A 99 3.39 -0.38 4.83
CA GLY A 99 4.83 -0.58 4.86
C GLY A 99 5.38 -0.86 6.26
N ILE A 100 4.94 -0.07 7.26
CA ILE A 100 5.31 -0.26 8.67
C ILE A 100 4.84 -1.63 9.16
N ASN A 101 3.59 -2.02 8.92
CA ASN A 101 3.07 -3.34 9.32
C ASN A 101 3.85 -4.49 8.68
N ALA A 102 4.30 -4.35 7.44
CA ALA A 102 5.16 -5.34 6.79
C ALA A 102 6.54 -5.44 7.49
N GLY A 103 7.10 -4.30 7.91
CA GLY A 103 8.32 -4.25 8.73
C GLY A 103 8.15 -4.93 10.09
N ASP A 104 7.03 -4.69 10.78
CA ASP A 104 6.70 -5.34 12.07
C ASP A 104 6.58 -6.86 11.91
N ILE A 105 5.95 -7.35 10.84
CA ILE A 105 5.89 -8.78 10.51
C ILE A 105 7.31 -9.34 10.30
N ALA A 106 8.15 -8.61 9.58
CA ALA A 106 9.53 -9.02 9.32
C ALA A 106 10.37 -9.09 10.60
N GLU A 107 10.21 -8.13 11.52
CA GLU A 107 10.86 -8.17 12.84
C GLU A 107 10.46 -9.41 13.65
N ILE A 108 9.17 -9.78 13.61
CA ILE A 108 8.69 -11.01 14.26
C ILE A 108 9.33 -12.24 13.63
N ILE A 109 9.45 -12.31 12.30
CA ILE A 109 10.09 -13.41 11.58
C ILE A 109 11.57 -13.54 11.96
N GLU A 110 12.27 -12.44 12.18
CA GLU A 110 13.69 -12.44 12.57
C GLU A 110 13.90 -12.88 14.03
N THR A 111 12.98 -12.50 14.93
CA THR A 111 13.19 -12.61 16.38
C THR A 111 12.52 -13.82 17.02
N VAL A 112 11.46 -14.35 16.40
CA VAL A 112 10.65 -15.43 16.99
C VAL A 112 10.91 -16.75 16.27
N ASP A 113 11.27 -17.78 17.02
CA ASP A 113 11.31 -19.15 16.48
C ASP A 113 9.88 -19.72 16.47
N PHE A 114 9.37 -20.04 15.29
CA PHE A 114 8.03 -20.59 15.09
C PHE A 114 8.03 -21.66 14.00
N ASP A 115 7.09 -22.59 14.09
CA ASP A 115 6.81 -23.52 13.00
C ASP A 115 5.58 -23.06 12.23
N PHE A 116 5.79 -22.71 10.96
CA PHE A 116 4.70 -22.33 10.06
C PHE A 116 4.32 -23.49 9.16
N ASN A 117 3.08 -23.97 9.31
CA ASN A 117 2.52 -25.00 8.44
C ASN A 117 1.38 -24.40 7.59
N GLU A 118 1.63 -24.25 6.30
CA GLU A 118 0.71 -23.64 5.33
C GLU A 118 -0.59 -24.44 5.12
N ASN A 119 -0.61 -25.75 5.47
CA ASN A 119 -1.63 -26.68 4.96
C ASN A 119 -3.08 -26.43 5.40
N ASN A 120 -3.32 -25.55 6.37
CA ASN A 120 -4.68 -25.30 6.89
C ASN A 120 -5.02 -23.82 7.12
N ILE A 121 -4.14 -22.90 6.73
CA ILE A 121 -4.29 -21.46 7.02
C ILE A 121 -4.24 -20.69 5.71
N PRO A 122 -5.33 -20.01 5.30
CA PRO A 122 -5.39 -19.32 4.00
C PRO A 122 -4.66 -17.96 4.03
N LEU A 123 -3.44 -17.92 4.58
CA LEU A 123 -2.65 -16.71 4.69
C LEU A 123 -2.16 -16.21 3.34
N ARG A 124 -1.86 -17.15 2.43
CA ARG A 124 -1.51 -16.83 1.05
C ARG A 124 -2.65 -16.10 0.34
N ASP A 125 -3.87 -16.67 0.42
CA ASP A 125 -5.04 -16.07 -0.22
C ASP A 125 -5.32 -14.67 0.35
N MET A 126 -5.12 -14.49 1.66
CA MET A 126 -5.28 -13.20 2.33
C MET A 126 -4.25 -12.19 1.82
N ALA A 127 -2.98 -12.57 1.67
CA ALA A 127 -1.93 -11.71 1.13
C ALA A 127 -2.23 -11.33 -0.34
N GLU A 128 -2.61 -12.29 -1.19
CA GLU A 128 -2.95 -12.05 -2.59
C GLU A 128 -4.16 -11.10 -2.74
N GLU A 129 -5.22 -11.26 -1.93
CA GLU A 129 -6.37 -10.35 -1.95
C GLU A 129 -5.99 -8.94 -1.47
N THR A 130 -5.16 -8.82 -0.45
CA THR A 130 -4.69 -7.52 0.06
C THR A 130 -3.85 -6.80 -0.99
N ILE A 131 -2.93 -7.50 -1.67
CA ILE A 131 -2.15 -6.95 -2.79
C ILE A 131 -3.09 -6.45 -3.90
N GLN A 132 -4.08 -7.26 -4.28
CA GLN A 132 -5.03 -6.86 -5.33
C GLN A 132 -5.86 -5.63 -4.92
N MET A 133 -6.22 -5.49 -3.64
CA MET A 133 -6.91 -4.29 -3.14
C MET A 133 -6.04 -3.04 -3.25
N ILE A 134 -4.73 -3.12 -3.02
CA ILE A 134 -3.81 -1.99 -3.21
C ILE A 134 -3.76 -1.61 -4.69
N THR A 135 -3.51 -2.59 -5.57
CA THR A 135 -3.47 -2.38 -7.03
C THR A 135 -4.75 -1.71 -7.53
N ASP A 136 -5.92 -2.27 -7.16
CA ASP A 136 -7.22 -1.76 -7.57
C ASP A 136 -7.48 -0.34 -7.02
N SER A 137 -7.06 -0.06 -5.78
CA SER A 137 -7.21 1.27 -5.16
C SER A 137 -6.37 2.32 -5.88
N MET A 138 -5.11 2.01 -6.21
CA MET A 138 -4.24 2.92 -6.96
C MET A 138 -4.78 3.18 -8.36
N THR A 139 -5.20 2.12 -9.07
CA THR A 139 -5.80 2.23 -10.39
C THR A 139 -7.08 3.06 -10.34
N ALA A 140 -7.97 2.76 -9.39
CA ALA A 140 -9.23 3.50 -9.25
C ALA A 140 -9.02 4.99 -8.96
N PHE A 141 -7.97 5.33 -8.19
CA PHE A 141 -7.63 6.71 -7.90
C PHE A 141 -7.09 7.45 -9.13
N VAL A 142 -6.13 6.86 -9.83
CA VAL A 142 -5.48 7.48 -11.00
C VAL A 142 -6.44 7.63 -12.18
N ASP A 143 -7.25 6.59 -12.42
CA ASP A 143 -8.21 6.55 -13.53
C ASP A 143 -9.57 7.19 -13.17
N GLU A 144 -9.73 7.68 -11.94
CA GLU A 144 -10.99 8.21 -11.39
C GLU A 144 -12.18 7.21 -11.53
N ASP A 145 -11.88 5.90 -11.46
CA ASP A 145 -12.87 4.83 -11.61
C ASP A 145 -13.63 4.54 -10.30
N ILE A 146 -14.77 5.23 -10.15
CA ILE A 146 -15.66 5.06 -9.00
C ILE A 146 -16.20 3.62 -8.87
N LYS A 147 -16.40 2.94 -10.00
CA LYS A 147 -16.92 1.56 -10.00
C LYS A 147 -15.87 0.60 -9.44
N LEU A 148 -14.62 0.72 -9.88
CA LEU A 148 -13.51 -0.05 -9.36
C LEU A 148 -13.31 0.23 -7.86
N ALA A 149 -13.30 1.49 -7.44
CA ALA A 149 -13.20 1.88 -6.04
C ALA A 149 -14.28 1.21 -5.16
N ARG A 150 -15.54 1.25 -5.59
CA ARG A 150 -16.65 0.59 -4.87
C ARG A 150 -16.52 -0.93 -4.82
N ASN A 151 -15.97 -1.55 -5.86
CA ASN A 151 -15.73 -2.99 -5.89
C ASN A 151 -14.59 -3.37 -4.94
N THR A 152 -13.54 -2.56 -4.89
CA THR A 152 -12.40 -2.75 -3.96
C THR A 152 -12.87 -2.68 -2.51
N ILE A 153 -13.72 -1.71 -2.15
CA ILE A 153 -14.31 -1.62 -0.80
C ILE A 153 -15.07 -2.93 -0.43
N LYS A 154 -15.80 -3.54 -1.37
CA LYS A 154 -16.50 -4.80 -1.11
C LYS A 154 -15.58 -6.02 -0.96
N ARG A 155 -14.34 -5.93 -1.48
CA ARG A 155 -13.35 -7.01 -1.30
C ARG A 155 -12.83 -7.12 0.13
N ASP A 156 -12.95 -6.06 0.91
CA ASP A 156 -12.60 -6.05 2.32
C ASP A 156 -13.33 -7.17 3.10
N ASP A 157 -14.61 -7.39 2.83
CA ASP A 157 -15.39 -8.49 3.41
C ASP A 157 -14.72 -9.88 3.18
N LYS A 158 -14.03 -10.04 2.04
CA LYS A 158 -13.31 -11.28 1.74
C LYS A 158 -12.05 -11.41 2.57
N VAL A 159 -11.28 -10.34 2.71
CA VAL A 159 -10.07 -10.31 3.55
C VAL A 159 -10.43 -10.55 5.01
N ASP A 160 -11.49 -9.93 5.52
CA ASP A 160 -12.03 -10.16 6.86
C ASP A 160 -12.42 -11.63 7.08
N SER A 161 -13.09 -12.23 6.10
CA SER A 161 -13.44 -13.67 6.16
C SER A 161 -12.21 -14.56 6.20
N LEU A 162 -11.17 -14.24 5.43
CA LEU A 162 -9.89 -14.97 5.43
C LEU A 162 -9.17 -14.80 6.76
N PHE A 163 -9.13 -13.59 7.32
CA PHE A 163 -8.57 -13.31 8.63
C PHE A 163 -9.22 -14.15 9.73
N LEU A 164 -10.55 -14.26 9.73
CA LEU A 164 -11.26 -15.11 10.69
C LEU A 164 -10.84 -16.58 10.57
N LYS A 165 -10.70 -17.11 9.36
CA LYS A 165 -10.22 -18.48 9.12
C LYS A 165 -8.78 -18.70 9.58
N VAL A 166 -7.90 -17.72 9.33
CA VAL A 166 -6.52 -17.75 9.85
C VAL A 166 -6.52 -17.83 11.37
N ARG A 167 -7.28 -16.95 12.03
CA ARG A 167 -7.40 -16.94 13.49
C ARG A 167 -7.94 -18.26 14.05
N GLU A 168 -8.99 -18.81 13.46
CA GLU A 168 -9.57 -20.10 13.86
C GLU A 168 -8.58 -21.25 13.67
N GLY A 169 -7.84 -21.27 12.57
CA GLY A 169 -6.79 -22.24 12.28
C GLY A 169 -5.70 -22.25 13.36
N LEU A 170 -5.24 -21.06 13.74
CA LEU A 170 -4.23 -20.89 14.79
C LEU A 170 -4.76 -21.29 16.18
N CYS A 171 -5.97 -20.89 16.55
CA CYS A 171 -6.57 -21.21 17.86
C CYS A 171 -6.93 -22.69 18.01
N SER A 172 -7.19 -23.42 16.93
CA SER A 172 -7.56 -24.84 16.97
C SER A 172 -6.38 -25.79 17.05
N GLY A 173 -5.15 -25.29 17.13
CA GLY A 173 -3.93 -26.13 17.22
C GLY A 173 -3.69 -26.99 15.98
N LYS A 174 -4.26 -26.64 14.83
CA LYS A 174 -4.06 -27.32 13.55
C LYS A 174 -2.82 -26.74 12.82
N MET A 175 -1.80 -26.41 13.60
CA MET A 175 -0.49 -26.09 13.06
C MET A 175 0.30 -27.35 12.78
#